data_d9b124d31268de91d3f160377f136b1d
#
_entry.id   d9b124d31268de91d3f160377f136b1d
#
_cell.length_a   1.000
_cell.length_b   1.000
_cell.length_c   1.000
_cell.angle_alpha   90.00
_cell.angle_beta   90.00
_cell.angle_gamma   90.00
#
_symmetry.space_group_name_H-M   'P 1'
#
loop_
_entity.id
_entity.type
_entity.pdbx_description
1 polymer ?
#
loop_
_entity_poly.entity_id
_entity_poly.type
_entity_poly.pdbx_seq_one_letter_code
_entity_poly.pdbx_strand_id
1 'polypeptide(L)'
;NEIRAKVTTDVATGAGTFDVVTVGMYEVPLWAALGWIDEVGPTLDASPEYDSADFFDSIRDGLSLDGKLYAAPFYGESSSMFYRTDLFEEAGLMMPERPTWDEIAGFAEALHDPDNEQYGICLRGLPGWGEQGAPLGTVINTFGGRWYDADWNAQITSPETTEAIKFYIDLVTNYGQPGAVSSGFTECQTLFLQGNTAMWYDATSPSDVNFDINQNPFADRIAIAFAPTKVKEPSGWLWAWAFALESVSENKEAAYKFMEWATSKDYPQLVADSTGSWGGVPSGSRASLYENPGYAEFGAPFNPVVLQSLAEVDPLNATNYDDTPYQGIQFVQIPEFQDLGNRCTQEFAGAMAGSQSADDAIAKCQGYAEDVAIEGGYK
;
A
#
# COMPACT_ATOMS: atom_id res chain seq x y z
N ASN A 1 -5.40 2.68 11.98
CA ASN A 1 -5.02 1.92 13.19
C ASN A 1 -6.19 1.76 14.18
N GLU A 2 -6.96 2.82 14.52
CA GLU A 2 -8.05 2.72 15.49
C GLU A 2 -9.19 1.80 15.03
N ILE A 3 -9.59 1.86 13.76
CA ILE A 3 -10.64 1.00 13.20
C ILE A 3 -10.19 -0.47 13.27
N ARG A 4 -8.97 -0.78 12.85
CA ARG A 4 -8.41 -2.15 12.95
C ARG A 4 -8.47 -2.70 14.37
N ALA A 5 -8.03 -1.92 15.36
CA ALA A 5 -8.06 -2.34 16.76
C ALA A 5 -9.49 -2.63 17.26
N LYS A 6 -10.46 -1.81 16.86
CA LYS A 6 -11.88 -2.03 17.21
C LYS A 6 -12.43 -3.30 16.57
N VAL A 7 -12.20 -3.48 15.26
CA VAL A 7 -12.66 -4.67 14.53
C VAL A 7 -11.98 -5.93 15.06
N THR A 8 -10.65 -5.91 15.27
CA THR A 8 -9.94 -7.05 15.86
C THR A 8 -10.51 -7.44 17.21
N THR A 9 -10.85 -6.45 18.06
CA THR A 9 -11.47 -6.72 19.36
C THR A 9 -12.87 -7.32 19.21
N ASP A 10 -13.68 -6.81 18.28
CA ASP A 10 -15.03 -7.29 18.03
C ASP A 10 -15.04 -8.74 17.56
N VAL A 11 -14.29 -9.05 16.50
CA VAL A 11 -14.19 -10.41 15.95
C VAL A 11 -13.59 -11.39 16.96
N ALA A 12 -12.55 -10.99 17.71
CA ALA A 12 -11.89 -11.84 18.70
C ALA A 12 -12.78 -12.17 19.89
N THR A 13 -13.67 -11.26 20.28
CA THR A 13 -14.61 -11.46 21.41
C THR A 13 -15.95 -12.03 20.97
N GLY A 14 -16.24 -12.05 19.66
CA GLY A 14 -17.53 -12.44 19.12
C GLY A 14 -18.65 -11.48 19.53
N ALA A 15 -18.34 -10.20 19.68
CA ALA A 15 -19.31 -9.20 20.13
C ALA A 15 -20.41 -8.90 19.12
N GLY A 16 -20.12 -9.07 17.79
CA GLY A 16 -21.08 -8.89 16.71
C GLY A 16 -21.59 -7.44 16.58
N THR A 17 -20.71 -6.48 16.87
CA THR A 17 -21.05 -5.06 16.74
C THR A 17 -21.10 -4.65 15.26
N PHE A 18 -20.33 -5.34 14.42
CA PHE A 18 -20.25 -5.12 12.98
C PHE A 18 -20.77 -6.34 12.23
N ASP A 19 -21.44 -6.11 11.11
CA ASP A 19 -21.82 -7.17 10.17
C ASP A 19 -20.78 -7.29 9.04
N VAL A 20 -20.40 -6.14 8.47
CA VAL A 20 -19.40 -6.02 7.41
C VAL A 20 -18.27 -5.12 7.88
N VAL A 21 -17.06 -5.57 7.65
CA VAL A 21 -15.85 -4.84 8.03
C VAL A 21 -14.93 -4.64 6.82
N THR A 22 -14.25 -3.51 6.80
CA THR A 22 -13.21 -3.26 5.79
C THR A 22 -11.91 -3.89 6.25
N VAL A 23 -11.35 -4.76 5.42
CA VAL A 23 -10.14 -5.52 5.69
C VAL A 23 -9.16 -5.44 4.52
N GLY A 24 -7.90 -5.76 4.77
CA GLY A 24 -6.87 -5.86 3.76
C GLY A 24 -6.29 -7.25 3.62
N MET A 25 -5.38 -7.41 2.66
CA MET A 25 -4.76 -8.69 2.32
C MET A 25 -3.92 -9.29 3.46
N TYR A 26 -3.46 -8.49 4.41
CA TYR A 26 -2.75 -8.99 5.58
C TYR A 26 -3.70 -9.69 6.56
N GLU A 27 -4.84 -9.08 6.85
CA GLU A 27 -5.79 -9.58 7.84
C GLU A 27 -6.60 -10.79 7.34
N VAL A 28 -6.99 -10.80 6.06
CA VAL A 28 -7.96 -11.78 5.54
C VAL A 28 -7.51 -13.23 5.75
N PRO A 29 -6.31 -13.69 5.34
CA PRO A 29 -5.91 -15.09 5.57
C PRO A 29 -5.82 -15.44 7.06
N LEU A 30 -5.36 -14.51 7.89
CA LEU A 30 -5.22 -14.71 9.34
C LEU A 30 -6.59 -14.85 10.02
N TRP A 31 -7.52 -13.95 9.69
CA TRP A 31 -8.85 -13.95 10.29
C TRP A 31 -9.73 -15.11 9.80
N ALA A 32 -9.55 -15.51 8.53
CA ALA A 32 -10.16 -16.71 7.97
C ALA A 32 -9.69 -17.98 8.70
N ALA A 33 -8.38 -18.11 8.94
CA ALA A 33 -7.80 -19.24 9.68
C ALA A 33 -8.32 -19.33 11.13
N LEU A 34 -8.63 -18.18 11.75
CA LEU A 34 -9.22 -18.10 13.09
C LEU A 34 -10.74 -18.28 13.10
N GLY A 35 -11.40 -18.36 11.93
CA GLY A 35 -12.85 -18.45 11.82
C GLY A 35 -13.60 -17.18 12.22
N TRP A 36 -12.95 -16.02 12.15
CA TRP A 36 -13.55 -14.74 12.51
C TRP A 36 -14.39 -14.13 11.39
N ILE A 37 -14.09 -14.47 10.15
CA ILE A 37 -14.81 -14.04 8.95
C ILE A 37 -15.29 -15.24 8.14
N ASP A 38 -16.43 -15.09 7.46
CA ASP A 38 -17.04 -16.14 6.64
C ASP A 38 -16.40 -16.24 5.25
N GLU A 39 -16.41 -17.45 4.66
CA GLU A 39 -16.17 -17.65 3.24
C GLU A 39 -17.30 -16.98 2.44
N VAL A 40 -16.95 -16.01 1.56
CA VAL A 40 -17.94 -15.22 0.81
C VAL A 40 -18.10 -15.67 -0.65
N GLY A 41 -17.09 -16.36 -1.20
CA GLY A 41 -17.06 -16.79 -2.60
C GLY A 41 -18.32 -17.50 -3.07
N PRO A 42 -18.78 -18.60 -2.43
CA PRO A 42 -19.93 -19.38 -2.91
C PRO A 42 -21.23 -18.56 -2.98
N THR A 43 -21.42 -17.59 -2.09
CA THR A 43 -22.63 -16.75 -2.08
C THR A 43 -22.58 -15.67 -3.16
N LEU A 44 -21.40 -15.05 -3.35
CA LEU A 44 -21.20 -14.04 -4.42
C LEU A 44 -21.25 -14.69 -5.81
N ASP A 45 -20.68 -15.88 -5.97
CA ASP A 45 -20.68 -16.64 -7.23
C ASP A 45 -22.06 -17.21 -7.59
N ALA A 46 -23.00 -17.27 -6.63
CA ALA A 46 -24.38 -17.65 -6.90
C ALA A 46 -25.12 -16.64 -7.76
N SER A 47 -24.64 -15.39 -7.82
CA SER A 47 -25.13 -14.35 -8.74
C SER A 47 -24.28 -14.35 -10.03
N PRO A 48 -24.82 -14.80 -11.17
CA PRO A 48 -24.06 -14.82 -12.44
C PRO A 48 -23.59 -13.42 -12.89
N GLU A 49 -24.30 -12.37 -12.48
CA GLU A 49 -24.01 -10.99 -12.84
C GLU A 49 -22.83 -10.42 -12.04
N TYR A 50 -22.52 -11.00 -10.88
CA TYR A 50 -21.41 -10.59 -10.06
C TYR A 50 -20.06 -10.85 -10.73
N ASP A 51 -19.93 -12.00 -11.41
CA ASP A 51 -18.77 -12.38 -12.21
C ASP A 51 -17.43 -12.21 -11.45
N SER A 52 -17.16 -13.12 -10.50
CA SER A 52 -15.91 -13.11 -9.74
C SER A 52 -14.66 -13.31 -10.59
N ALA A 53 -14.79 -13.82 -11.82
CA ALA A 53 -13.68 -13.99 -12.75
C ALA A 53 -13.17 -12.66 -13.32
N ASP A 54 -13.94 -11.58 -13.20
CA ASP A 54 -13.54 -10.23 -13.60
C ASP A 54 -12.55 -9.56 -12.64
N PHE A 55 -12.40 -10.07 -11.42
CA PHE A 55 -11.37 -9.59 -10.51
C PHE A 55 -9.98 -10.05 -10.95
N PHE A 56 -8.98 -9.19 -10.79
CA PHE A 56 -7.58 -9.59 -11.01
C PHE A 56 -7.21 -10.76 -10.09
N ASP A 57 -6.57 -11.77 -10.65
CA ASP A 57 -6.20 -13.00 -9.93
C ASP A 57 -5.37 -12.70 -8.68
N SER A 58 -4.37 -11.83 -8.78
CA SER A 58 -3.51 -11.42 -7.66
C SER A 58 -4.30 -10.79 -6.49
N ILE A 59 -5.35 -10.02 -6.78
CA ILE A 59 -6.24 -9.43 -5.78
C ILE A 59 -7.10 -10.50 -5.13
N ARG A 60 -7.71 -11.37 -5.92
CA ARG A 60 -8.56 -12.46 -5.42
C ARG A 60 -7.75 -13.44 -4.57
N ASP A 61 -6.56 -13.82 -5.01
CA ASP A 61 -5.69 -14.75 -4.30
C ASP A 61 -5.22 -14.18 -2.95
N GLY A 62 -4.87 -12.87 -2.90
CA GLY A 62 -4.49 -12.19 -1.65
C GLY A 62 -5.63 -12.03 -0.63
N LEU A 63 -6.88 -12.19 -1.06
CA LEU A 63 -8.08 -12.17 -0.21
C LEU A 63 -8.67 -13.56 0.01
N SER A 64 -7.87 -14.60 -0.23
CA SER A 64 -8.25 -16.00 -0.12
C SER A 64 -7.38 -16.75 0.88
N LEU A 65 -7.92 -17.85 1.42
CA LEU A 65 -7.21 -18.87 2.17
C LEU A 65 -7.55 -20.23 1.59
N ASP A 66 -6.55 -21.03 1.25
CA ASP A 66 -6.71 -22.36 0.64
C ASP A 66 -7.62 -22.36 -0.61
N GLY A 67 -7.49 -21.29 -1.43
CA GLY A 67 -8.27 -21.10 -2.66
C GLY A 67 -9.73 -20.69 -2.45
N LYS A 68 -10.12 -20.33 -1.24
CA LYS A 68 -11.46 -19.86 -0.86
C LYS A 68 -11.45 -18.38 -0.57
N LEU A 69 -12.35 -17.65 -1.20
CA LEU A 69 -12.47 -16.18 -1.04
C LEU A 69 -13.19 -15.84 0.27
N TYR A 70 -12.56 -15.03 1.11
CA TYR A 70 -13.10 -14.59 2.41
C TYR A 70 -13.45 -13.09 2.49
N ALA A 71 -13.13 -12.32 1.48
CA ALA A 71 -13.54 -10.92 1.42
C ALA A 71 -13.84 -10.52 -0.02
N ALA A 72 -14.87 -9.69 -0.23
CA ALA A 72 -15.25 -9.15 -1.52
C ALA A 72 -14.30 -7.99 -1.90
N PRO A 73 -13.51 -8.09 -2.98
CA PRO A 73 -12.56 -7.06 -3.36
C PRO A 73 -13.27 -5.73 -3.67
N PHE A 74 -12.86 -4.65 -3.00
CA PHE A 74 -13.44 -3.33 -3.23
C PHE A 74 -12.56 -2.49 -4.16
N TYR A 75 -11.30 -2.27 -3.80
CA TYR A 75 -10.30 -1.71 -4.72
C TYR A 75 -8.93 -2.35 -4.48
N GLY A 76 -8.08 -2.32 -5.51
CA GLY A 76 -6.73 -2.86 -5.49
C GLY A 76 -5.71 -1.81 -5.87
N GLU A 77 -4.48 -1.99 -5.42
CA GLU A 77 -3.40 -1.05 -5.68
C GLU A 77 -2.03 -1.72 -5.72
N SER A 78 -1.16 -1.17 -6.55
CA SER A 78 0.28 -1.31 -6.43
C SER A 78 0.84 0.02 -5.90
N SER A 79 2.12 0.30 -6.12
CA SER A 79 2.73 1.59 -5.80
C SER A 79 3.38 2.23 -7.02
N SER A 80 3.50 3.56 -6.98
CA SER A 80 4.02 4.36 -8.08
C SER A 80 4.63 5.67 -7.58
N MET A 81 5.36 6.35 -8.46
CA MET A 81 5.90 7.68 -8.23
C MET A 81 5.05 8.72 -8.97
N PHE A 82 4.30 9.54 -8.25
CA PHE A 82 3.67 10.75 -8.78
C PHE A 82 4.65 11.90 -8.77
N TYR A 83 4.64 12.74 -9.80
CA TYR A 83 5.55 13.89 -9.87
C TYR A 83 4.96 15.07 -10.64
N ARG A 84 5.44 16.27 -10.35
CA ARG A 84 5.07 17.54 -10.95
C ARG A 84 5.90 17.78 -12.21
N THR A 85 5.29 17.65 -13.38
CA THR A 85 5.96 17.81 -14.68
C THR A 85 6.46 19.22 -14.91
N ASP A 86 5.72 20.23 -14.46
CA ASP A 86 6.11 21.64 -14.56
C ASP A 86 7.40 21.94 -13.76
N LEU A 87 7.53 21.42 -12.54
CA LEU A 87 8.74 21.61 -11.73
C LEU A 87 9.96 20.92 -12.35
N PHE A 88 9.76 19.71 -12.93
CA PHE A 88 10.80 18.98 -13.64
C PHE A 88 11.26 19.75 -14.89
N GLU A 89 10.32 20.29 -15.70
CA GLU A 89 10.63 21.10 -16.88
C GLU A 89 11.39 22.37 -16.51
N GLU A 90 10.96 23.10 -15.46
CA GLU A 90 11.65 24.30 -15.00
C GLU A 90 13.08 24.04 -14.55
N ALA A 91 13.32 22.89 -13.92
CA ALA A 91 14.65 22.45 -13.48
C ALA A 91 15.50 21.80 -14.62
N GLY A 92 14.89 21.58 -15.78
CA GLY A 92 15.56 20.87 -16.89
C GLY A 92 15.79 19.39 -16.60
N LEU A 93 14.94 18.78 -15.75
CA LEU A 93 14.98 17.37 -15.37
C LEU A 93 13.99 16.55 -16.19
N MET A 94 14.22 15.25 -16.26
CA MET A 94 13.34 14.31 -16.93
C MET A 94 13.18 13.06 -16.07
N MET A 95 11.96 12.73 -15.67
CA MET A 95 11.63 11.51 -14.94
C MET A 95 11.63 10.33 -15.93
N PRO A 96 12.46 9.28 -15.72
CA PRO A 96 12.33 8.04 -16.46
C PRO A 96 10.99 7.34 -16.20
N GLU A 97 10.53 6.54 -17.14
CA GLU A 97 9.33 5.71 -16.94
C GLU A 97 9.53 4.73 -15.78
N ARG A 98 10.73 4.15 -15.65
CA ARG A 98 11.16 3.26 -14.56
C ARG A 98 12.37 3.86 -13.85
N PRO A 99 12.15 4.77 -12.89
CA PRO A 99 13.23 5.44 -12.19
C PRO A 99 13.93 4.50 -11.20
N THR A 100 15.18 4.85 -10.90
CA THR A 100 15.90 4.27 -9.76
C THR A 100 15.75 5.14 -8.52
N TRP A 101 15.93 4.57 -7.33
CA TRP A 101 15.95 5.34 -6.09
C TRP A 101 17.11 6.34 -6.03
N ASP A 102 18.23 6.08 -6.74
CA ASP A 102 19.34 7.04 -6.85
C ASP A 102 18.92 8.27 -7.67
N GLU A 103 18.20 8.08 -8.78
CA GLU A 103 17.64 9.19 -9.55
C GLU A 103 16.61 9.97 -8.74
N ILE A 104 15.71 9.28 -8.01
CA ILE A 104 14.72 9.93 -7.14
C ILE A 104 15.40 10.79 -6.06
N ALA A 105 16.47 10.30 -5.44
CA ALA A 105 17.21 11.09 -4.46
C ALA A 105 17.81 12.35 -5.09
N GLY A 106 18.40 12.24 -6.29
CA GLY A 106 18.92 13.39 -7.03
C GLY A 106 17.84 14.39 -7.43
N PHE A 107 16.66 13.93 -7.83
CA PHE A 107 15.53 14.81 -8.14
C PHE A 107 14.97 15.47 -6.87
N ALA A 108 14.89 14.72 -5.76
CA ALA A 108 14.44 15.27 -4.49
C ALA A 108 15.35 16.39 -4.01
N GLU A 109 16.68 16.22 -4.10
CA GLU A 109 17.65 17.27 -3.77
C GLU A 109 17.50 18.49 -4.68
N ALA A 110 17.40 18.29 -6.00
CA ALA A 110 17.32 19.37 -6.97
C ALA A 110 16.05 20.21 -6.90
N LEU A 111 14.93 19.58 -6.46
CA LEU A 111 13.61 20.21 -6.42
C LEU A 111 13.19 20.66 -5.01
N HIS A 112 14.05 20.48 -4.00
CA HIS A 112 13.77 20.89 -2.63
C HIS A 112 14.07 22.35 -2.40
N ASP A 113 13.05 23.16 -2.19
CA ASP A 113 13.13 24.61 -1.91
C ASP A 113 12.21 24.97 -0.72
N PRO A 114 12.64 24.64 0.50
CA PRO A 114 11.82 24.83 1.70
C PRO A 114 11.54 26.32 2.02
N ASP A 115 12.34 27.26 1.51
CA ASP A 115 12.09 28.70 1.66
C ASP A 115 10.82 29.14 0.89
N ASN A 116 10.45 28.41 -0.15
CA ASN A 116 9.23 28.58 -0.93
C ASN A 116 8.16 27.51 -0.63
N GLU A 117 8.27 26.80 0.48
CA GLU A 117 7.36 25.71 0.89
C GLU A 117 7.23 24.60 -0.17
N GLN A 118 8.27 24.38 -0.99
CA GLN A 118 8.34 23.28 -1.95
C GLN A 118 9.28 22.19 -1.46
N TYR A 119 8.74 21.01 -1.22
CA TYR A 119 9.51 19.85 -0.76
C TYR A 119 9.84 18.93 -1.93
N GLY A 120 11.04 18.34 -1.92
CA GLY A 120 11.51 17.49 -3.01
C GLY A 120 10.67 16.20 -3.15
N ILE A 121 10.31 15.60 -2.01
CA ILE A 121 9.51 14.37 -1.99
C ILE A 121 8.67 14.29 -0.71
N CYS A 122 7.46 13.73 -0.79
CA CYS A 122 6.73 13.24 0.38
C CYS A 122 6.79 11.72 0.45
N LEU A 123 7.26 11.21 1.57
CA LEU A 123 7.20 9.80 1.98
C LEU A 123 6.53 9.71 3.35
N ARG A 124 5.82 8.62 3.61
CA ARG A 124 5.14 8.43 4.89
C ARG A 124 6.14 8.28 6.03
N GLY A 125 6.14 9.22 6.97
CA GLY A 125 6.96 9.18 8.19
C GLY A 125 6.16 8.78 9.44
N LEU A 126 4.82 8.77 9.36
CA LEU A 126 3.92 8.40 10.47
C LEU A 126 4.13 6.93 10.86
N PRO A 127 4.46 6.62 12.14
CA PRO A 127 4.65 5.25 12.59
C PRO A 127 3.42 4.39 12.36
N GLY A 128 3.64 3.17 11.92
CA GLY A 128 2.61 2.17 11.67
C GLY A 128 3.05 1.21 10.58
N TRP A 129 2.78 -0.08 10.76
CA TRP A 129 3.14 -1.08 9.74
C TRP A 129 2.47 -0.80 8.38
N GLY A 130 1.23 -0.31 8.38
CA GLY A 130 0.47 0.06 7.19
C GLY A 130 0.61 1.53 6.79
N GLU A 131 1.38 2.33 7.52
CA GLU A 131 1.76 3.70 7.20
C GLU A 131 3.21 3.74 6.71
N GLN A 132 4.16 4.17 7.53
CA GLN A 132 5.59 4.19 7.17
C GLN A 132 6.11 2.82 6.74
N GLY A 133 5.64 1.74 7.39
CA GLY A 133 6.11 0.38 7.12
C GLY A 133 5.80 -0.13 5.72
N ALA A 134 4.69 0.29 5.11
CA ALA A 134 4.31 -0.17 3.78
C ALA A 134 5.28 0.32 2.68
N PRO A 135 5.52 1.62 2.47
CA PRO A 135 6.51 2.08 1.50
C PRO A 135 7.95 1.66 1.87
N LEU A 136 8.31 1.68 3.17
CA LEU A 136 9.64 1.24 3.61
C LEU A 136 9.90 -0.23 3.30
N GLY A 137 8.89 -1.11 3.46
CA GLY A 137 9.01 -2.53 3.13
C GLY A 137 9.38 -2.77 1.67
N THR A 138 8.78 -2.01 0.74
CA THR A 138 9.14 -2.09 -0.68
C THR A 138 10.54 -1.55 -0.96
N VAL A 139 10.95 -0.48 -0.27
CA VAL A 139 12.33 0.05 -0.37
C VAL A 139 13.33 -0.99 0.13
N ILE A 140 13.09 -1.64 1.27
CA ILE A 140 13.93 -2.73 1.77
C ILE A 140 14.09 -3.83 0.72
N ASN A 141 12.99 -4.30 0.15
CA ASN A 141 13.02 -5.37 -0.84
C ASN A 141 13.80 -4.96 -2.12
N THR A 142 13.56 -3.76 -2.65
CA THR A 142 14.24 -3.33 -3.88
C THR A 142 15.74 -3.05 -3.67
N PHE A 143 16.18 -2.72 -2.44
CA PHE A 143 17.59 -2.60 -2.08
C PHE A 143 18.27 -3.97 -1.91
N GLY A 144 17.53 -5.06 -1.98
CA GLY A 144 18.04 -6.42 -1.78
C GLY A 144 18.02 -6.86 -0.31
N GLY A 145 17.32 -6.11 0.55
CA GLY A 145 17.09 -6.49 1.96
C GLY A 145 15.92 -7.47 2.11
N ARG A 146 15.72 -7.93 3.33
CA ARG A 146 14.61 -8.80 3.74
C ARG A 146 14.41 -8.76 5.26
N TRP A 147 13.25 -9.22 5.75
CA TRP A 147 12.97 -9.30 7.19
C TRP A 147 13.66 -10.51 7.84
N TYR A 148 13.59 -11.69 7.22
CA TYR A 148 14.13 -12.95 7.73
C TYR A 148 14.82 -13.74 6.63
N ASP A 149 15.85 -14.51 7.00
CA ASP A 149 16.45 -15.52 6.12
C ASP A 149 15.70 -16.86 6.22
N ALA A 150 16.15 -17.89 5.47
CA ALA A 150 15.53 -19.21 5.42
C ALA A 150 15.39 -19.89 6.79
N ASP A 151 16.27 -19.57 7.73
CA ASP A 151 16.30 -20.13 9.08
C ASP A 151 15.58 -19.22 10.10
N TRP A 152 14.81 -18.24 9.62
CA TRP A 152 14.12 -17.23 10.43
C TRP A 152 15.06 -16.36 11.29
N ASN A 153 16.32 -16.22 10.88
CA ASN A 153 17.17 -15.19 11.53
C ASN A 153 16.77 -13.83 10.99
N ALA A 154 16.53 -12.88 11.90
CA ALA A 154 16.20 -11.51 11.53
C ALA A 154 17.33 -10.85 10.72
N GLN A 155 17.00 -10.13 9.66
CA GLN A 155 17.93 -9.52 8.71
C GLN A 155 17.87 -7.99 8.69
N ILE A 156 17.37 -7.36 9.76
CA ILE A 156 17.22 -5.90 9.82
C ILE A 156 18.57 -5.18 9.84
N THR A 157 19.59 -5.82 10.41
CA THR A 157 20.98 -5.31 10.46
C THR A 157 21.84 -5.80 9.29
N SER A 158 21.28 -6.51 8.29
CA SER A 158 22.03 -6.82 7.08
C SER A 158 22.46 -5.52 6.37
N PRO A 159 23.55 -5.54 5.58
CA PRO A 159 24.00 -4.34 4.88
C PRO A 159 22.92 -3.70 4.01
N GLU A 160 22.19 -4.52 3.25
CA GLU A 160 21.17 -4.10 2.29
C GLU A 160 19.95 -3.50 3.00
N THR A 161 19.46 -4.15 4.06
CA THR A 161 18.33 -3.65 4.85
C THR A 161 18.72 -2.37 5.61
N THR A 162 19.92 -2.33 6.17
CA THR A 162 20.47 -1.14 6.84
C THR A 162 20.56 0.04 5.88
N GLU A 163 21.10 -0.19 4.65
CA GLU A 163 21.18 0.85 3.61
C GLU A 163 19.79 1.37 3.25
N ALA A 164 18.82 0.49 3.02
CA ALA A 164 17.46 0.86 2.67
C ALA A 164 16.78 1.72 3.74
N ILE A 165 16.88 1.33 5.02
CA ILE A 165 16.27 2.07 6.14
C ILE A 165 16.92 3.44 6.29
N LYS A 166 18.25 3.53 6.23
CA LYS A 166 18.97 4.81 6.30
C LYS A 166 18.62 5.71 5.14
N PHE A 167 18.61 5.17 3.92
CA PHE A 167 18.22 5.89 2.71
C PHE A 167 16.81 6.50 2.84
N TYR A 168 15.84 5.72 3.33
CA TYR A 168 14.48 6.21 3.53
C TYR A 168 14.42 7.33 4.57
N ILE A 169 15.10 7.16 5.71
CA ILE A 169 15.21 8.18 6.77
C ILE A 169 15.84 9.46 6.20
N ASP A 170 16.93 9.34 5.45
CA ASP A 170 17.66 10.47 4.87
C ASP A 170 16.81 11.24 3.85
N LEU A 171 16.05 10.54 2.99
CA LEU A 171 15.14 11.20 2.05
C LEU A 171 14.07 12.03 2.79
N VAL A 172 13.43 11.43 3.80
CA VAL A 172 12.38 12.11 4.58
C VAL A 172 12.93 13.30 5.34
N THR A 173 14.12 13.17 5.94
CA THR A 173 14.68 14.22 6.80
C THR A 173 15.32 15.37 6.02
N ASN A 174 15.92 15.08 4.88
CA ASN A 174 16.64 16.09 4.10
C ASN A 174 15.76 16.79 3.06
N TYR A 175 14.78 16.07 2.47
CA TYR A 175 14.02 16.58 1.31
C TYR A 175 12.51 16.51 1.50
N GLY A 176 12.03 15.98 2.62
CA GLY A 176 10.61 15.98 3.00
C GLY A 176 10.17 17.26 3.69
N GLN A 177 8.88 17.33 4.01
CA GLN A 177 8.29 18.45 4.74
C GLN A 177 8.65 18.45 6.23
N PRO A 178 8.65 19.61 6.91
CA PRO A 178 8.79 19.68 8.35
C PRO A 178 7.73 18.84 9.07
N GLY A 179 8.13 18.09 10.11
CA GLY A 179 7.21 17.26 10.87
C GLY A 179 6.75 16.00 10.13
N ALA A 180 7.52 15.51 9.17
CA ALA A 180 7.22 14.33 8.36
C ALA A 180 6.84 13.08 9.18
N VAL A 181 7.33 12.94 10.42
CA VAL A 181 6.95 11.86 11.35
C VAL A 181 5.47 11.84 11.74
N SER A 182 4.70 12.89 11.40
CA SER A 182 3.26 12.96 11.57
C SER A 182 2.49 12.84 10.26
N SER A 183 3.20 12.61 9.15
CA SER A 183 2.61 12.50 7.82
C SER A 183 2.50 11.05 7.39
N GLY A 184 1.28 10.59 7.22
CA GLY A 184 0.92 9.33 6.59
C GLY A 184 0.46 9.55 5.15
N PHE A 185 -0.35 8.60 4.64
CA PHE A 185 -0.94 8.69 3.31
C PHE A 185 -1.69 10.01 3.06
N THR A 186 -2.62 10.36 3.96
CA THR A 186 -3.51 11.51 3.80
C THR A 186 -2.75 12.83 3.76
N GLU A 187 -1.75 13.00 4.61
CA GLU A 187 -0.95 14.21 4.69
C GLU A 187 -0.07 14.37 3.44
N CYS A 188 0.57 13.29 2.97
CA CYS A 188 1.36 13.34 1.73
C CYS A 188 0.49 13.61 0.50
N GLN A 189 -0.69 12.99 0.40
CA GLN A 189 -1.65 13.29 -0.67
C GLN A 189 -2.06 14.77 -0.62
N THR A 190 -2.38 15.29 0.57
CA THR A 190 -2.77 16.69 0.74
C THR A 190 -1.67 17.64 0.28
N LEU A 191 -0.41 17.39 0.65
CA LEU A 191 0.73 18.19 0.20
C LEU A 191 0.89 18.14 -1.32
N PHE A 192 0.73 16.98 -1.93
CA PHE A 192 0.82 16.81 -3.38
C PHE A 192 -0.31 17.58 -4.11
N LEU A 193 -1.55 17.47 -3.63
CA LEU A 193 -2.71 18.18 -4.17
C LEU A 193 -2.62 19.72 -3.96
N GLN A 194 -1.92 20.17 -2.95
CA GLN A 194 -1.64 21.60 -2.71
C GLN A 194 -0.47 22.13 -3.54
N GLY A 195 0.28 21.23 -4.20
CA GLY A 195 1.45 21.60 -5.00
C GLY A 195 2.72 21.84 -4.18
N ASN A 196 2.73 21.51 -2.89
CA ASN A 196 3.84 21.74 -1.96
C ASN A 196 4.92 20.63 -1.98
N THR A 197 4.73 19.57 -2.77
CA THR A 197 5.78 18.57 -2.98
C THR A 197 5.96 18.26 -4.47
N ALA A 198 7.21 18.12 -4.89
CA ALA A 198 7.55 17.82 -6.28
C ALA A 198 7.28 16.37 -6.65
N MET A 199 7.47 15.45 -5.71
CA MET A 199 7.27 14.01 -5.89
C MET A 199 6.54 13.40 -4.70
N TRP A 200 5.79 12.32 -4.97
CA TRP A 200 5.11 11.52 -3.94
C TRP A 200 5.15 10.04 -4.35
N TYR A 201 5.84 9.21 -3.58
CA TYR A 201 5.84 7.76 -3.75
C TYR A 201 4.80 7.14 -2.83
N ASP A 202 3.80 6.52 -3.42
CA ASP A 202 2.70 5.91 -2.68
C ASP A 202 1.90 4.90 -3.54
N ALA A 203 0.75 4.46 -3.02
CA ALA A 203 -0.22 3.63 -3.70
C ALA A 203 -0.61 4.17 -5.09
N THR A 204 -1.02 3.28 -5.98
CA THR A 204 -1.62 3.69 -7.26
C THR A 204 -3.09 4.12 -7.13
N SER A 205 -3.77 3.74 -6.05
CA SER A 205 -5.20 4.02 -5.83
C SER A 205 -5.58 5.52 -5.84
N PRO A 206 -4.73 6.48 -5.42
CA PRO A 206 -5.08 7.90 -5.51
C PRO A 206 -4.96 8.48 -6.94
N SER A 207 -4.60 7.69 -7.95
CA SER A 207 -4.51 8.19 -9.34
C SER A 207 -5.80 8.86 -9.79
N ASP A 208 -6.95 8.27 -9.48
CA ASP A 208 -8.25 8.81 -9.87
C ASP A 208 -8.48 10.23 -9.30
N VAL A 209 -8.09 10.48 -8.04
CA VAL A 209 -8.18 11.81 -7.41
C VAL A 209 -7.10 12.74 -7.95
N ASN A 210 -5.88 12.26 -8.09
CA ASN A 210 -4.73 13.07 -8.49
C ASN A 210 -4.89 13.62 -9.92
N PHE A 211 -5.46 12.85 -10.84
CA PHE A 211 -5.67 13.25 -12.24
C PHE A 211 -7.05 13.88 -12.49
N ASP A 212 -7.90 14.05 -11.49
CA ASP A 212 -9.17 14.76 -11.61
C ASP A 212 -8.97 16.27 -11.38
N ILE A 213 -9.15 17.08 -12.43
CA ILE A 213 -9.00 18.55 -12.37
C ILE A 213 -10.00 19.22 -11.40
N ASN A 214 -11.10 18.54 -11.06
CA ASN A 214 -12.06 19.04 -10.08
C ASN A 214 -11.56 18.86 -8.63
N GLN A 215 -10.63 17.94 -8.40
CA GLN A 215 -10.07 17.63 -7.08
C GLN A 215 -8.61 18.09 -6.94
N ASN A 216 -7.86 18.10 -8.03
CA ASN A 216 -6.46 18.51 -8.07
C ASN A 216 -6.26 19.68 -9.06
N PRO A 217 -5.99 20.91 -8.62
CA PRO A 217 -5.73 22.03 -9.51
C PRO A 217 -4.46 21.89 -10.35
N PHE A 218 -3.63 20.88 -10.07
CA PHE A 218 -2.41 20.54 -10.81
C PHE A 218 -2.56 19.28 -11.66
N ALA A 219 -3.76 18.74 -11.84
CA ALA A 219 -3.99 17.48 -12.57
C ALA A 219 -3.42 17.48 -14.00
N ASP A 220 -3.34 18.66 -14.64
CA ASP A 220 -2.75 18.86 -15.98
C ASP A 220 -1.22 19.03 -15.96
N ARG A 221 -0.58 19.02 -14.78
CA ARG A 221 0.86 19.25 -14.55
C ARG A 221 1.50 18.15 -13.72
N ILE A 222 0.90 17.00 -13.68
CA ILE A 222 1.44 15.83 -13.01
C ILE A 222 1.57 14.66 -13.99
N ALA A 223 2.44 13.74 -13.63
CA ALA A 223 2.51 12.45 -14.28
C ALA A 223 2.82 11.36 -13.25
N ILE A 224 2.78 10.11 -13.70
CA ILE A 224 3.03 8.93 -12.90
C ILE A 224 4.14 8.10 -13.56
N ALA A 225 5.06 7.58 -12.76
CA ALA A 225 6.10 6.64 -13.15
C ALA A 225 5.98 5.36 -12.32
N PHE A 226 6.59 4.27 -12.77
CA PHE A 226 6.62 3.04 -11.99
C PHE A 226 7.33 3.25 -10.64
N ALA A 227 7.06 2.34 -9.69
CA ALA A 227 7.76 2.33 -8.41
C ALA A 227 9.27 2.28 -8.62
N PRO A 228 10.05 3.15 -7.93
CA PRO A 228 11.50 3.21 -8.13
C PRO A 228 12.19 1.91 -7.73
N THR A 229 13.26 1.55 -8.44
CA THR A 229 14.03 0.33 -8.23
C THR A 229 15.45 0.63 -7.72
N LYS A 230 16.12 -0.38 -7.17
CA LYS A 230 17.56 -0.34 -6.87
C LYS A 230 18.24 -1.55 -7.48
N VAL A 231 18.15 -2.72 -6.88
CA VAL A 231 18.76 -3.97 -7.37
C VAL A 231 17.71 -5.04 -7.70
N LYS A 232 16.47 -4.88 -7.23
CA LYS A 232 15.35 -5.77 -7.54
C LYS A 232 14.26 -5.05 -8.30
N GLU A 233 13.76 -5.71 -9.34
CA GLU A 233 12.59 -5.35 -10.15
C GLU A 233 11.62 -6.52 -10.23
N PRO A 234 10.32 -6.26 -10.27
CA PRO A 234 9.64 -4.99 -9.97
C PRO A 234 9.71 -4.64 -8.49
N SER A 235 9.43 -3.38 -8.12
CA SER A 235 9.51 -2.88 -6.75
C SER A 235 8.19 -2.39 -6.18
N GLY A 236 7.08 -2.55 -6.91
CA GLY A 236 5.75 -2.18 -6.44
C GLY A 236 5.25 -3.11 -5.33
N TRP A 237 4.31 -2.64 -4.51
CA TRP A 237 3.57 -3.50 -3.59
C TRP A 237 2.29 -4.05 -4.24
N LEU A 238 1.61 -4.94 -3.54
CA LEU A 238 0.26 -5.38 -3.85
C LEU A 238 -0.61 -5.23 -2.61
N TRP A 239 -1.71 -4.50 -2.73
CA TRP A 239 -2.69 -4.38 -1.68
C TRP A 239 -4.10 -4.35 -2.24
N ALA A 240 -5.06 -4.85 -1.48
CA ALA A 240 -6.47 -4.66 -1.73
C ALA A 240 -7.18 -4.34 -0.42
N TRP A 241 -8.12 -3.42 -0.51
CA TRP A 241 -9.15 -3.25 0.49
C TRP A 241 -10.41 -3.98 0.05
N ALA A 242 -11.02 -4.67 0.96
CA ALA A 242 -12.15 -5.54 0.71
C ALA A 242 -13.17 -5.48 1.84
N PHE A 243 -14.35 -5.99 1.59
CA PHE A 243 -15.39 -6.17 2.61
C PHE A 243 -15.42 -7.62 3.05
N ALA A 244 -15.25 -7.88 4.34
CA ALA A 244 -15.44 -9.20 4.95
C ALA A 244 -16.70 -9.23 5.80
N LEU A 245 -17.32 -10.40 5.90
CA LEU A 245 -18.47 -10.67 6.73
C LEU A 245 -18.00 -11.29 8.04
N GLU A 246 -18.35 -10.68 9.19
CA GLU A 246 -18.07 -11.29 10.48
C GLU A 246 -18.86 -12.57 10.65
N SER A 247 -18.20 -13.63 11.14
CA SER A 247 -18.80 -14.96 11.27
C SER A 247 -19.96 -14.97 12.27
N VAL A 248 -19.97 -14.06 13.24
CA VAL A 248 -21.00 -13.90 14.28
C VAL A 248 -22.16 -13.01 13.86
N SER A 249 -22.13 -12.40 12.67
CA SER A 249 -23.22 -11.56 12.18
C SER A 249 -24.56 -12.31 12.13
N GLU A 250 -25.61 -11.68 12.65
CA GLU A 250 -26.99 -12.15 12.54
C GLU A 250 -27.70 -11.64 11.28
N ASN A 251 -27.08 -10.69 10.55
CA ASN A 251 -27.65 -10.00 9.39
C ASN A 251 -27.01 -10.44 8.05
N LYS A 252 -26.56 -11.69 7.94
CA LYS A 252 -25.74 -12.20 6.82
C LYS A 252 -26.36 -11.92 5.44
N GLU A 253 -27.67 -12.11 5.28
CA GLU A 253 -28.36 -11.87 3.99
C GLU A 253 -28.24 -10.39 3.54
N ALA A 254 -28.44 -9.45 4.47
CA ALA A 254 -28.31 -8.02 4.18
C ALA A 254 -26.87 -7.63 3.91
N ALA A 255 -25.93 -8.19 4.67
CA ALA A 255 -24.50 -7.99 4.51
C ALA A 255 -24.01 -8.46 3.12
N TYR A 256 -24.43 -9.66 2.68
CA TYR A 256 -24.10 -10.15 1.35
C TYR A 256 -24.64 -9.24 0.23
N LYS A 257 -25.88 -8.78 0.33
CA LYS A 257 -26.46 -7.84 -0.64
C LYS A 257 -25.68 -6.53 -0.73
N PHE A 258 -25.24 -6.03 0.42
CA PHE A 258 -24.39 -4.85 0.47
C PHE A 258 -23.06 -5.08 -0.22
N MET A 259 -22.35 -6.18 0.14
CA MET A 259 -21.06 -6.51 -0.44
C MET A 259 -21.16 -6.73 -1.96
N GLU A 260 -22.16 -7.52 -2.40
CA GLU A 260 -22.41 -7.77 -3.82
C GLU A 260 -22.64 -6.46 -4.60
N TRP A 261 -23.47 -5.56 -4.08
CA TRP A 261 -23.74 -4.27 -4.68
C TRP A 261 -22.51 -3.37 -4.70
N ALA A 262 -21.81 -3.20 -3.56
CA ALA A 262 -20.69 -2.29 -3.42
C ALA A 262 -19.44 -2.73 -4.22
N THR A 263 -19.34 -4.01 -4.56
CA THR A 263 -18.23 -4.57 -5.32
C THR A 263 -18.65 -5.06 -6.72
N SER A 264 -19.87 -4.70 -7.17
CA SER A 264 -20.39 -5.04 -8.51
C SER A 264 -19.66 -4.31 -9.62
N LYS A 265 -19.81 -4.81 -10.85
CA LYS A 265 -19.30 -4.14 -12.07
C LYS A 265 -19.92 -2.76 -12.31
N ASP A 266 -21.17 -2.57 -11.86
CA ASP A 266 -21.93 -1.33 -12.09
C ASP A 266 -21.61 -0.25 -11.04
N TYR A 267 -21.04 -0.63 -9.88
CA TYR A 267 -20.79 0.31 -8.79
C TYR A 267 -19.88 1.47 -9.17
N PRO A 268 -18.75 1.29 -9.88
CA PRO A 268 -17.91 2.40 -10.31
C PRO A 268 -18.64 3.40 -11.21
N GLN A 269 -19.48 2.91 -12.14
CA GLN A 269 -20.31 3.79 -12.98
C GLN A 269 -21.33 4.57 -12.15
N LEU A 270 -21.97 3.91 -11.19
CA LEU A 270 -22.91 4.57 -10.26
C LEU A 270 -22.23 5.68 -9.46
N VAL A 271 -20.99 5.45 -8.99
CA VAL A 271 -20.20 6.48 -8.30
C VAL A 271 -19.90 7.64 -9.25
N ALA A 272 -19.42 7.36 -10.46
CA ALA A 272 -19.12 8.39 -11.44
C ALA A 272 -20.36 9.23 -11.82
N ASP A 273 -21.50 8.59 -12.02
CA ASP A 273 -22.77 9.27 -12.33
C ASP A 273 -23.26 10.14 -11.16
N SER A 274 -23.09 9.66 -9.93
CA SER A 274 -23.55 10.37 -8.72
C SER A 274 -22.68 11.58 -8.36
N THR A 275 -21.38 11.48 -8.64
CA THR A 275 -20.39 12.54 -8.34
C THR A 275 -20.13 13.47 -9.52
N GLY A 276 -20.48 13.03 -10.73
CA GLY A 276 -20.15 13.74 -11.98
C GLY A 276 -18.67 13.61 -12.38
N SER A 277 -17.92 12.70 -11.77
CA SER A 277 -16.49 12.46 -12.04
C SER A 277 -16.11 11.00 -11.84
N TRP A 278 -15.10 10.54 -12.57
CA TRP A 278 -14.43 9.27 -12.34
C TRP A 278 -13.41 9.34 -11.19
N GLY A 279 -13.08 10.53 -10.69
CA GLY A 279 -12.18 10.73 -9.57
C GLY A 279 -12.77 10.17 -8.27
N GLY A 280 -12.14 9.11 -7.73
CA GLY A 280 -12.55 8.46 -6.50
C GLY A 280 -13.47 7.25 -6.68
N VAL A 281 -13.61 6.69 -7.88
CA VAL A 281 -14.22 5.37 -8.07
C VAL A 281 -13.30 4.28 -7.51
N PRO A 282 -13.84 3.16 -6.97
CA PRO A 282 -13.01 2.04 -6.56
C PRO A 282 -12.39 1.36 -7.78
N SER A 283 -11.08 1.53 -7.96
CA SER A 283 -10.32 1.00 -9.09
C SER A 283 -9.37 -0.15 -8.66
N GLY A 284 -8.65 -0.75 -9.61
CA GLY A 284 -7.60 -1.74 -9.34
C GLY A 284 -8.08 -3.14 -8.94
N SER A 285 -9.39 -3.40 -8.86
CA SER A 285 -9.89 -4.73 -8.51
C SER A 285 -10.50 -5.47 -9.71
N ARG A 286 -11.26 -4.79 -10.59
CA ARG A 286 -11.96 -5.40 -11.72
C ARG A 286 -11.40 -4.98 -13.07
N ALA A 287 -11.19 -5.95 -13.97
CA ALA A 287 -10.67 -5.70 -15.31
C ALA A 287 -11.69 -4.90 -16.18
N SER A 288 -12.97 -5.20 -16.05
CA SER A 288 -14.04 -4.55 -16.82
C SER A 288 -14.15 -3.03 -16.61
N LEU A 289 -13.68 -2.50 -15.45
CA LEU A 289 -13.64 -1.05 -15.24
C LEU A 289 -12.75 -0.36 -16.28
N TYR A 290 -11.61 -0.94 -16.60
CA TYR A 290 -10.63 -0.41 -17.53
C TYR A 290 -11.08 -0.53 -19.01
N GLU A 291 -12.09 -1.36 -19.27
CA GLU A 291 -12.77 -1.49 -20.57
C GLU A 291 -13.94 -0.49 -20.72
N ASN A 292 -14.38 0.13 -19.62
CA ASN A 292 -15.42 1.17 -19.67
C ASN A 292 -14.89 2.39 -20.43
N PRO A 293 -15.55 2.82 -21.53
CA PRO A 293 -15.02 3.91 -22.37
C PRO A 293 -14.78 5.23 -21.62
N GLY A 294 -15.67 5.57 -20.67
CA GLY A 294 -15.55 6.79 -19.88
C GLY A 294 -14.35 6.73 -18.93
N TYR A 295 -14.18 5.59 -18.22
CA TYR A 295 -13.04 5.41 -17.33
C TYR A 295 -11.73 5.27 -18.12
N ALA A 296 -11.73 4.56 -19.25
CA ALA A 296 -10.55 4.41 -20.09
C ALA A 296 -10.04 5.75 -20.64
N GLU A 297 -10.96 6.65 -21.04
CA GLU A 297 -10.62 8.00 -21.48
C GLU A 297 -10.05 8.83 -20.32
N PHE A 298 -10.73 8.83 -19.17
CA PHE A 298 -10.29 9.53 -17.96
C PHE A 298 -8.93 9.03 -17.47
N GLY A 299 -8.76 7.72 -17.39
CA GLY A 299 -7.56 7.06 -16.89
C GLY A 299 -6.41 6.94 -17.89
N ALA A 300 -6.57 7.41 -19.14
CA ALA A 300 -5.53 7.28 -20.16
C ALA A 300 -4.13 7.77 -19.71
N PRO A 301 -3.98 8.81 -18.89
CA PRO A 301 -2.68 9.26 -18.41
C PRO A 301 -1.99 8.33 -17.40
N PHE A 302 -2.74 7.48 -16.67
CA PHE A 302 -2.21 6.68 -15.56
C PHE A 302 -2.52 5.17 -15.64
N ASN A 303 -3.62 4.74 -16.28
CA ASN A 303 -4.02 3.34 -16.36
C ASN A 303 -2.91 2.40 -16.87
N PRO A 304 -2.08 2.77 -17.87
CA PRO A 304 -1.00 1.88 -18.31
C PRO A 304 -0.02 1.53 -17.18
N VAL A 305 0.38 2.52 -16.37
CA VAL A 305 1.28 2.29 -15.23
C VAL A 305 0.58 1.49 -14.13
N VAL A 306 -0.68 1.83 -13.79
CA VAL A 306 -1.45 1.14 -12.76
C VAL A 306 -1.63 -0.33 -13.10
N LEU A 307 -2.13 -0.65 -14.30
CA LEU A 307 -2.40 -2.02 -14.74
C LEU A 307 -1.12 -2.86 -14.81
N GLN A 308 -0.04 -2.29 -15.37
CA GLN A 308 1.22 -3.00 -15.48
C GLN A 308 1.86 -3.21 -14.09
N SER A 309 1.78 -2.22 -13.20
CA SER A 309 2.25 -2.38 -11.81
C SER A 309 1.51 -3.50 -11.08
N LEU A 310 0.17 -3.61 -11.23
CA LEU A 310 -0.62 -4.70 -10.65
C LEU A 310 -0.27 -6.08 -11.24
N ALA A 311 0.07 -6.12 -12.54
CA ALA A 311 0.40 -7.37 -13.23
C ALA A 311 1.82 -7.89 -12.94
N GLU A 312 2.75 -6.99 -12.60
CA GLU A 312 4.17 -7.34 -12.38
C GLU A 312 4.49 -7.75 -10.94
N VAL A 313 3.66 -7.39 -9.95
CA VAL A 313 3.95 -7.68 -8.55
C VAL A 313 3.74 -9.15 -8.22
N ASP A 314 4.68 -9.71 -7.47
CA ASP A 314 4.65 -11.09 -7.01
C ASP A 314 4.89 -11.15 -5.49
N PRO A 315 3.82 -11.36 -4.68
CA PRO A 315 3.95 -11.48 -3.23
C PRO A 315 4.76 -12.69 -2.75
N LEU A 316 4.97 -13.68 -3.61
CA LEU A 316 5.75 -14.89 -3.30
C LEU A 316 7.25 -14.66 -3.54
N ASN A 317 7.61 -13.69 -4.40
CA ASN A 317 8.99 -13.39 -4.78
C ASN A 317 9.32 -11.91 -4.58
N ALA A 318 8.90 -11.35 -3.45
CA ALA A 318 9.07 -9.94 -3.13
C ALA A 318 10.53 -9.51 -2.93
N THR A 319 11.42 -10.44 -2.57
CA THR A 319 12.85 -10.21 -2.32
C THR A 319 13.72 -10.80 -3.44
N ASN A 320 15.05 -10.55 -3.38
CA ASN A 320 16.03 -11.17 -4.28
C ASN A 320 16.43 -12.61 -3.85
N TYR A 321 15.73 -13.19 -2.88
CA TYR A 321 16.06 -14.47 -2.28
C TYR A 321 14.96 -15.49 -2.55
N ASP A 322 15.33 -16.62 -3.14
CA ASP A 322 14.39 -17.73 -3.43
C ASP A 322 14.00 -18.53 -2.16
N ASP A 323 14.70 -18.28 -1.04
CA ASP A 323 14.56 -19.01 0.23
C ASP A 323 13.88 -18.19 1.33
N THR A 324 13.18 -17.12 0.98
CA THR A 324 12.44 -16.29 1.94
C THR A 324 11.31 -17.10 2.57
N PRO A 325 11.28 -17.25 3.93
CA PRO A 325 10.38 -18.19 4.58
C PRO A 325 8.95 -17.64 4.79
N TYR A 326 8.67 -16.44 4.30
CA TYR A 326 7.40 -15.74 4.45
C TYR A 326 6.89 -15.22 3.10
N GLN A 327 5.61 -14.89 3.06
CA GLN A 327 4.96 -14.19 1.95
C GLN A 327 4.70 -12.72 2.30
N GLY A 328 4.41 -11.91 1.29
CA GLY A 328 4.11 -10.48 1.40
C GLY A 328 5.21 -9.60 0.85
N ILE A 329 4.83 -8.41 0.39
CA ILE A 329 5.76 -7.42 -0.17
C ILE A 329 6.05 -6.34 0.87
N GLN A 330 5.03 -5.61 1.29
CA GLN A 330 5.12 -4.52 2.27
C GLN A 330 4.87 -4.99 3.72
N PHE A 331 4.72 -6.28 3.93
CA PHE A 331 4.52 -6.91 5.23
C PHE A 331 5.06 -8.35 5.20
N VAL A 332 5.20 -8.95 6.37
CA VAL A 332 5.46 -10.39 6.54
C VAL A 332 4.15 -11.05 6.95
N GLN A 333 3.69 -12.08 6.23
CA GLN A 333 2.40 -12.74 6.46
C GLN A 333 2.47 -13.68 7.68
N ILE A 334 2.68 -13.11 8.85
CA ILE A 334 2.63 -13.79 10.16
C ILE A 334 1.77 -12.99 11.13
N PRO A 335 1.11 -13.63 12.11
CA PRO A 335 0.23 -12.93 13.06
C PRO A 335 0.90 -11.79 13.85
N GLU A 336 2.16 -11.92 14.16
CA GLU A 336 2.94 -10.99 14.98
C GLU A 336 3.39 -9.74 14.21
N PHE A 337 3.31 -9.74 12.86
CA PHE A 337 3.90 -8.66 12.06
C PHE A 337 3.27 -7.29 12.33
N GLN A 338 1.98 -7.25 12.65
CA GLN A 338 1.33 -5.97 12.98
C GLN A 338 2.02 -5.29 14.17
N ASP A 339 2.34 -6.02 15.24
CA ASP A 339 3.05 -5.49 16.39
C ASP A 339 4.51 -5.18 16.04
N LEU A 340 5.19 -6.12 15.40
CA LEU A 340 6.59 -5.96 14.96
C LEU A 340 6.76 -4.70 14.10
N GLY A 341 5.96 -4.56 13.06
CA GLY A 341 6.04 -3.41 12.14
C GLY A 341 5.72 -2.10 12.84
N ASN A 342 4.75 -2.08 13.76
CA ASN A 342 4.43 -0.89 14.56
C ASN A 342 5.60 -0.50 15.47
N ARG A 343 6.23 -1.45 16.15
CA ARG A 343 7.39 -1.20 17.03
C ARG A 343 8.60 -0.71 16.24
N CYS A 344 8.94 -1.36 15.13
CA CYS A 344 10.05 -0.95 14.27
C CYS A 344 9.84 0.46 13.69
N THR A 345 8.66 0.76 13.19
CA THR A 345 8.38 2.08 12.62
C THR A 345 8.37 3.20 13.66
N GLN A 346 8.02 2.93 14.92
CA GLN A 346 8.19 3.88 16.03
C GLN A 346 9.67 4.22 16.24
N GLU A 347 10.57 3.24 16.19
CA GLU A 347 12.00 3.47 16.32
C GLU A 347 12.53 4.29 15.12
N PHE A 348 12.13 3.96 13.90
CA PHE A 348 12.55 4.69 12.70
C PHE A 348 12.02 6.14 12.71
N ALA A 349 10.78 6.37 13.13
CA ALA A 349 10.25 7.72 13.33
C ALA A 349 11.02 8.49 14.41
N GLY A 350 11.47 7.81 15.47
CA GLY A 350 12.37 8.39 16.47
C GLY A 350 13.71 8.85 15.86
N ALA A 351 14.27 8.09 14.92
CA ALA A 351 15.47 8.47 14.20
C ALA A 351 15.21 9.68 13.26
N MET A 352 14.11 9.69 12.51
CA MET A 352 13.69 10.83 11.68
C MET A 352 13.47 12.11 12.50
N ALA A 353 12.95 11.98 13.73
CA ALA A 353 12.75 13.08 14.65
C ALA A 353 14.04 13.54 15.35
N GLY A 354 15.17 12.85 15.12
CA GLY A 354 16.46 13.15 15.76
C GLY A 354 16.54 12.77 17.26
N SER A 355 15.60 11.97 17.78
CA SER A 355 15.60 11.52 19.17
C SER A 355 16.56 10.34 19.44
N GLN A 356 17.01 9.68 18.39
CA GLN A 356 18.01 8.61 18.41
C GLN A 356 18.71 8.50 17.05
N SER A 357 19.79 7.71 16.97
CA SER A 357 20.44 7.43 15.70
C SER A 357 19.68 6.39 14.88
N ALA A 358 19.86 6.40 13.55
CA ALA A 358 19.30 5.36 12.67
C ALA A 358 19.88 3.97 13.04
N ASP A 359 21.15 3.90 13.41
CA ASP A 359 21.80 2.65 13.83
C ASP A 359 21.16 2.07 15.11
N ASP A 360 20.85 2.91 16.11
CA ASP A 360 20.17 2.47 17.33
C ASP A 360 18.74 1.98 17.03
N ALA A 361 18.01 2.68 16.15
CA ALA A 361 16.66 2.30 15.73
C ALA A 361 16.66 0.95 15.00
N ILE A 362 17.60 0.75 14.07
CA ILE A 362 17.80 -0.51 13.34
C ILE A 362 18.17 -1.66 14.30
N ALA A 363 19.08 -1.43 15.25
CA ALA A 363 19.46 -2.44 16.22
C ALA A 363 18.30 -2.87 17.14
N LYS A 364 17.43 -1.95 17.54
CA LYS A 364 16.23 -2.27 18.31
C LYS A 364 15.22 -3.07 17.48
N CYS A 365 14.97 -2.67 16.23
CA CYS A 365 14.08 -3.41 15.33
C CYS A 365 14.61 -4.82 15.07
N GLN A 366 15.94 -5.02 14.92
CA GLN A 366 16.57 -6.34 14.84
C GLN A 366 16.20 -7.20 16.05
N GLY A 367 16.34 -6.64 17.27
CA GLY A 367 15.96 -7.35 18.49
C GLY A 367 14.49 -7.75 18.52
N TYR A 368 13.59 -6.84 18.13
CA TYR A 368 12.15 -7.13 18.05
C TYR A 368 11.83 -8.25 17.04
N ALA A 369 12.50 -8.25 15.90
CA ALA A 369 12.32 -9.29 14.89
C ALA A 369 12.87 -10.66 15.37
N GLU A 370 13.98 -10.68 16.09
CA GLU A 370 14.51 -11.91 16.71
C GLU A 370 13.56 -12.47 17.76
N ASP A 371 13.01 -11.61 18.64
CA ASP A 371 12.04 -12.00 19.66
C ASP A 371 10.79 -12.62 19.00
N VAL A 372 10.26 -12.02 17.95
CA VAL A 372 9.11 -12.55 17.19
C VAL A 372 9.43 -13.91 16.59
N ALA A 373 10.61 -14.11 16.00
CA ALA A 373 10.99 -15.41 15.42
C ALA A 373 11.05 -16.52 16.48
N ILE A 374 11.49 -16.21 17.69
CA ILE A 374 11.58 -17.16 18.82
C ILE A 374 10.20 -17.39 19.45
N GLU A 375 9.47 -16.33 19.80
CA GLU A 375 8.18 -16.41 20.51
C GLU A 375 7.08 -16.99 19.62
N GLY A 376 7.10 -16.68 18.30
CA GLY A 376 6.20 -17.26 17.30
C GLY A 376 6.50 -18.72 16.94
N GLY A 377 7.63 -19.27 17.44
CA GLY A 377 8.01 -20.66 17.20
C GLY A 377 8.52 -20.92 15.78
N TYR A 378 8.99 -19.90 15.08
CA TYR A 378 9.56 -20.01 13.73
C TYR A 378 11.03 -20.47 13.77
N LYS A 379 11.71 -20.20 14.87
CA LYS A 379 13.12 -20.51 15.11
C LYS A 379 13.34 -21.33 16.37
#